data_6f9d5e1b02b3219f8ebc90ab8545a02e
#
_entry.id   6f9d5e1b02b3219f8ebc90ab8545a02e
#
_cell.length_a   1.000
_cell.length_b   1.000
_cell.length_c   1.000
_cell.angle_alpha   90.00
_cell.angle_beta   90.00
_cell.angle_gamma   90.00
#
_symmetry.space_group_name_H-M   'P 1'
#
loop_
_entity.id
_entity.type
_entity.pdbx_description
1 polymer ?
#
loop_
_entity_poly.entity_id
_entity_poly.type
_entity_poly.pdbx_seq_one_letter_code
_entity_poly.pdbx_strand_id
1 'polypeptide(L)'
;MSHEKVKELQVSALENGTVIDHITFGSVLFVIKILNLENVEDPIYFGANLKSVKYGKKGLIKVSNRYFRPDEINKIALVSPSATLIEIKDFEIVKKSRVEIPDDVKDIVKCFNPKCITNVEDVPTRFHVIDKVNLKLKCHYCEKITSKNIMEFR
;
A
#
# COMPACT_ATOMS: atom_id res chain seq x y z
N MET A 1 -3.79 13.76 34.50
CA MET A 1 -4.01 13.64 33.06
C MET A 1 -4.70 12.32 32.76
N SER A 2 -5.82 12.37 32.06
CA SER A 2 -6.51 11.15 31.67
C SER A 2 -5.71 10.40 30.59
N HIS A 3 -5.81 9.10 30.59
CA HIS A 3 -5.18 8.26 29.54
C HIS A 3 -5.65 8.63 28.14
N GLU A 4 -6.84 9.19 27.98
CA GLU A 4 -7.40 9.64 26.71
C GLU A 4 -6.61 10.80 26.10
N LYS A 5 -6.20 11.79 26.91
CA LYS A 5 -5.37 12.92 26.43
C LYS A 5 -4.01 12.46 25.92
N VAL A 6 -3.41 11.44 26.52
CA VAL A 6 -2.13 10.88 26.07
C VAL A 6 -2.32 10.15 24.75
N LYS A 7 -3.42 9.43 24.56
CA LYS A 7 -3.75 8.78 23.28
C LYS A 7 -3.97 9.78 22.16
N GLU A 8 -4.67 10.88 22.43
CA GLU A 8 -4.91 11.95 21.45
C GLU A 8 -3.61 12.63 20.99
N LEU A 9 -2.63 12.78 21.88
CA LEU A 9 -1.35 13.38 21.55
C LEU A 9 -0.45 12.48 20.68
N GLN A 10 -0.67 11.16 20.72
CA GLN A 10 0.10 10.21 19.89
C GLN A 10 -0.38 10.17 18.44
N VAL A 11 -1.61 10.59 18.17
CA VAL A 11 -2.22 10.54 16.85
C VAL A 11 -2.71 11.94 16.47
N SER A 12 -1.86 12.71 15.79
CA SER A 12 -2.25 14.04 15.31
C SER A 12 -3.45 13.94 14.38
N ALA A 13 -4.46 14.79 14.61
CA ALA A 13 -5.59 14.90 13.71
C ALA A 13 -5.13 15.41 12.33
N LEU A 14 -5.64 14.81 11.27
CA LEU A 14 -5.38 15.21 9.90
C LEU A 14 -6.55 16.08 9.43
N GLU A 15 -6.25 17.29 8.96
CA GLU A 15 -7.27 18.19 8.41
C GLU A 15 -7.77 17.67 7.07
N ASN A 16 -6.86 17.44 6.13
CA ASN A 16 -7.13 16.90 4.81
C ASN A 16 -6.06 15.89 4.44
N GLY A 17 -6.45 14.82 3.81
CA GLY A 17 -5.52 13.82 3.32
C GLY A 17 -6.02 12.39 3.51
N THR A 18 -5.08 11.48 3.56
CA THR A 18 -5.38 10.04 3.65
C THR A 18 -4.63 9.40 4.81
N VAL A 19 -5.32 8.57 5.57
CA VAL A 19 -4.72 7.66 6.54
C VAL A 19 -4.72 6.26 5.94
N ILE A 20 -3.56 5.64 5.90
CA ILE A 20 -3.41 4.23 5.54
C ILE A 20 -3.24 3.48 6.85
N ASP A 21 -4.28 2.77 7.28
CA ASP A 21 -4.30 2.04 8.54
C ASP A 21 -4.21 0.53 8.31
N HIS A 22 -3.99 -0.22 9.37
CA HIS A 22 -3.89 -1.69 9.35
C HIS A 22 -2.84 -2.22 8.37
N ILE A 23 -1.74 -1.49 8.21
CA ILE A 23 -0.63 -1.94 7.37
C ILE A 23 0.02 -3.17 8.03
N THR A 24 0.29 -4.18 7.23
CA THR A 24 0.95 -5.40 7.68
C THR A 24 2.24 -5.08 8.43
N PHE A 25 2.44 -5.76 9.56
CA PHE A 25 3.66 -5.65 10.35
C PHE A 25 4.91 -5.77 9.47
N GLY A 26 5.83 -4.83 9.61
CA GLY A 26 7.07 -4.79 8.84
C GLY A 26 6.98 -4.15 7.46
N SER A 27 5.78 -3.75 6.99
CA SER A 27 5.59 -3.23 5.62
C SER A 27 5.48 -1.70 5.52
N VAL A 28 5.51 -0.97 6.64
CA VAL A 28 5.30 0.49 6.64
C VAL A 28 6.32 1.22 5.76
N LEU A 29 7.59 0.96 5.95
CA LEU A 29 8.65 1.63 5.17
C LEU A 29 8.59 1.27 3.70
N PHE A 30 8.15 0.07 3.38
CA PHE A 30 7.98 -0.36 2.00
C PHE A 30 6.81 0.34 1.32
N VAL A 31 5.70 0.54 2.03
CA VAL A 31 4.57 1.33 1.52
C VAL A 31 4.99 2.78 1.27
N ILE A 32 5.72 3.39 2.19
CA ILE A 32 6.25 4.75 2.03
C ILE A 32 7.09 4.83 0.74
N LYS A 33 7.95 3.88 0.51
CA LYS A 33 8.85 3.84 -0.63
C LYS A 33 8.10 3.64 -1.95
N ILE A 34 7.19 2.67 -2.01
CA ILE A 34 6.45 2.34 -3.23
C ILE A 34 5.51 3.47 -3.67
N LEU A 35 5.00 4.25 -2.72
CA LEU A 35 4.17 5.43 -2.99
C LEU A 35 5.00 6.71 -3.17
N ASN A 36 6.33 6.61 -3.08
CA ASN A 36 7.24 7.73 -3.18
C ASN A 36 6.95 8.87 -2.18
N LEU A 37 6.51 8.51 -0.98
CA LEU A 37 6.13 9.49 0.04
C LEU A 37 7.33 10.23 0.65
N GLU A 38 8.52 9.70 0.49
CA GLU A 38 9.76 10.34 0.94
C GLU A 38 10.09 11.65 0.18
N ASN A 39 9.47 11.84 -1.00
CA ASN A 39 9.70 13.01 -1.86
C ASN A 39 8.54 14.01 -1.87
N VAL A 40 7.53 13.83 -1.01
CA VAL A 40 6.43 14.78 -0.90
C VAL A 40 6.82 15.94 0.02
N GLU A 41 6.32 17.15 -0.27
CA GLU A 41 6.62 18.34 0.52
C GLU A 41 5.75 18.44 1.78
N ASP A 42 4.51 17.97 1.70
CA ASP A 42 3.59 17.99 2.84
C ASP A 42 4.00 16.99 3.92
N PRO A 43 3.68 17.30 5.20
CA PRO A 43 4.02 16.40 6.29
C PRO A 43 3.42 15.01 6.13
N ILE A 44 4.22 13.99 6.41
CA ILE A 44 3.75 12.63 6.60
C ILE A 44 4.09 12.19 8.02
N TYR A 45 3.20 11.42 8.61
CA TYR A 45 3.40 10.83 9.92
C TYR A 45 3.21 9.33 9.80
N PHE A 46 4.07 8.56 10.41
CA PHE A 46 3.92 7.10 10.36
C PHE A 46 4.34 6.46 11.67
N GLY A 47 3.76 5.31 11.95
CA GLY A 47 4.11 4.48 13.08
C GLY A 47 4.19 3.02 12.66
N ALA A 48 5.09 2.30 13.30
CA ALA A 48 5.27 0.88 13.11
C ALA A 48 5.16 0.16 14.45
N ASN A 49 4.84 -1.11 14.41
CA ASN A 49 4.71 -1.94 15.61
C ASN A 49 3.63 -1.46 16.60
N LEU A 50 2.60 -0.81 16.09
CA LEU A 50 1.49 -0.31 16.89
C LEU A 50 0.59 -1.47 17.31
N LYS A 51 0.01 -1.38 18.50
CA LYS A 51 -0.94 -2.40 18.97
C LYS A 51 -2.20 -2.39 18.12
N SER A 52 -2.61 -3.58 17.70
CA SER A 52 -3.84 -3.79 16.96
C SER A 52 -4.64 -4.93 17.58
N VAL A 53 -5.90 -4.66 17.90
CA VAL A 53 -6.80 -5.70 18.42
C VAL A 53 -7.00 -6.81 17.40
N LYS A 54 -7.08 -6.45 16.11
CA LYS A 54 -7.38 -7.38 15.03
C LYS A 54 -6.16 -8.17 14.53
N TYR A 55 -4.97 -7.52 14.48
CA TYR A 55 -3.79 -8.09 13.83
C TYR A 55 -2.58 -8.25 14.76
N GLY A 56 -2.74 -7.97 16.06
CA GLY A 56 -1.65 -7.98 17.03
C GLY A 56 -0.79 -6.72 16.94
N LYS A 57 -0.09 -6.55 15.84
CA LYS A 57 0.69 -5.34 15.52
C LYS A 57 0.34 -4.83 14.14
N LYS A 58 0.37 -3.51 13.98
CA LYS A 58 0.08 -2.85 12.70
C LYS A 58 0.98 -1.66 12.47
N GLY A 59 1.03 -1.23 11.21
CA GLY A 59 1.58 0.07 10.83
C GLY A 59 0.47 1.04 10.45
N LEU A 60 0.81 2.33 10.47
CA LEU A 60 -0.09 3.41 10.11
C LEU A 60 0.70 4.52 9.42
N ILE A 61 0.13 5.10 8.37
CA ILE A 61 0.72 6.24 7.67
C ILE A 61 -0.36 7.30 7.50
N LYS A 62 -0.03 8.56 7.85
CA LYS A 62 -0.87 9.72 7.59
C LYS A 62 -0.20 10.61 6.56
N VAL A 63 -0.88 10.87 5.47
CA VAL A 63 -0.38 11.68 4.36
C VAL A 63 -1.23 12.94 4.23
N SER A 64 -0.64 14.09 4.54
CA SER A 64 -1.34 15.37 4.47
C SER A 64 -1.58 15.79 3.02
N ASN A 65 -2.77 16.34 2.75
CA ASN A 65 -3.15 16.94 1.47
C ASN A 65 -3.03 16.03 0.25
N ARG A 66 -3.13 14.72 0.43
CA ARG A 66 -3.03 13.78 -0.68
C ARG A 66 -4.10 12.70 -0.62
N TYR A 67 -4.70 12.43 -1.77
CA TYR A 67 -5.64 11.35 -1.99
C TYR A 67 -5.07 10.46 -3.09
N PHE A 68 -5.16 9.16 -2.92
CA PHE A 68 -4.51 8.20 -3.81
C PHE A 68 -5.39 7.82 -5.00
N ARG A 69 -4.76 7.64 -6.15
CA ARG A 69 -5.40 7.15 -7.37
C ARG A 69 -5.58 5.63 -7.30
N PRO A 70 -6.48 5.05 -8.13
CA PRO A 70 -6.68 3.59 -8.16
C PRO A 70 -5.40 2.78 -8.38
N ASP A 71 -4.47 3.24 -9.24
CA ASP A 71 -3.20 2.55 -9.47
C ASP A 71 -2.30 2.55 -8.23
N GLU A 72 -2.30 3.64 -7.48
CA GLU A 72 -1.57 3.74 -6.21
C GLU A 72 -2.19 2.83 -5.14
N ILE A 73 -3.52 2.77 -5.08
CA ILE A 73 -4.24 1.88 -4.17
C ILE A 73 -3.93 0.41 -4.49
N ASN A 74 -3.82 0.06 -5.77
CA ASN A 74 -3.41 -1.28 -6.18
C ASN A 74 -2.02 -1.64 -5.68
N LYS A 75 -1.08 -0.69 -5.69
CA LYS A 75 0.26 -0.89 -5.12
C LYS A 75 0.18 -1.21 -3.63
N ILE A 76 -0.63 -0.45 -2.89
CA ILE A 76 -0.84 -0.68 -1.46
C ILE A 76 -1.40 -2.09 -1.22
N ALA A 77 -2.40 -2.49 -2.00
CA ALA A 77 -3.03 -3.80 -1.87
C ALA A 77 -2.06 -4.96 -2.09
N LEU A 78 -1.13 -4.81 -3.03
CA LEU A 78 -0.12 -5.85 -3.31
C LEU A 78 0.90 -5.99 -2.18
N VAL A 79 1.23 -4.88 -1.51
CA VAL A 79 2.18 -4.87 -0.38
C VAL A 79 1.50 -5.26 0.92
N SER A 80 0.30 -4.73 1.16
CA SER A 80 -0.42 -4.91 2.43
C SER A 80 -1.92 -5.08 2.18
N PRO A 81 -2.36 -6.31 1.89
CA PRO A 81 -3.78 -6.58 1.61
C PRO A 81 -4.73 -6.28 2.78
N SER A 82 -4.20 -6.15 3.99
CA SER A 82 -4.97 -5.82 5.19
C SER A 82 -5.24 -4.33 5.36
N ALA A 83 -4.63 -3.47 4.54
CA ALA A 83 -4.70 -2.03 4.71
C ALA A 83 -6.11 -1.48 4.51
N THR A 84 -6.41 -0.44 5.28
CA THR A 84 -7.64 0.35 5.18
C THR A 84 -7.27 1.78 4.82
N LEU A 85 -7.95 2.36 3.84
CA LEU A 85 -7.79 3.75 3.45
C LEU A 85 -8.90 4.58 4.08
N ILE A 86 -8.51 5.67 4.73
CA ILE A 86 -9.42 6.62 5.35
C ILE A 86 -9.15 7.98 4.74
N GLU A 87 -10.09 8.49 3.97
CA GLU A 87 -10.00 9.83 3.38
C GLU A 87 -10.62 10.84 4.33
N ILE A 88 -9.88 11.94 4.59
CA ILE A 88 -10.26 12.97 5.54
C ILE A 88 -10.33 14.32 4.83
N LYS A 89 -11.43 15.06 5.06
CA LYS A 89 -11.61 16.44 4.63
C LYS A 89 -12.19 17.24 5.79
N ASP A 90 -11.62 18.41 6.04
CA ASP A 90 -12.05 19.30 7.13
C ASP A 90 -12.16 18.57 8.48
N PHE A 91 -11.15 17.76 8.79
CA PHE A 91 -11.06 16.94 10.02
C PHE A 91 -12.10 15.81 10.12
N GLU A 92 -12.91 15.59 9.08
CA GLU A 92 -13.95 14.56 9.09
C GLU A 92 -13.63 13.42 8.12
N ILE A 93 -13.97 12.21 8.51
CA ILE A 93 -13.85 11.04 7.65
C ILE A 93 -14.94 11.11 6.59
N VAL A 94 -14.54 11.24 5.33
CA VAL A 94 -15.48 11.27 4.19
C VAL A 94 -15.57 9.93 3.47
N LYS A 95 -14.58 9.07 3.61
CA LYS A 95 -14.57 7.74 3.01
C LYS A 95 -13.67 6.81 3.82
N LYS A 96 -14.13 5.59 4.03
CA LYS A 96 -13.34 4.52 4.65
C LYS A 96 -13.54 3.25 3.84
N SER A 97 -12.46 2.69 3.32
CA SER A 97 -12.53 1.49 2.49
C SER A 97 -11.32 0.61 2.72
N ARG A 98 -11.53 -0.70 2.66
CA ARG A 98 -10.44 -1.67 2.67
C ARG A 98 -9.87 -1.78 1.26
N VAL A 99 -8.54 -1.89 1.14
CA VAL A 99 -7.92 -2.13 -0.16
C VAL A 99 -8.26 -3.54 -0.64
N GLU A 100 -8.36 -3.71 -1.96
CA GLU A 100 -8.63 -5.00 -2.58
C GLU A 100 -7.56 -5.29 -3.62
N ILE A 101 -7.12 -6.55 -3.67
CA ILE A 101 -6.18 -7.00 -4.69
C ILE A 101 -6.93 -7.01 -6.03
N PRO A 102 -6.42 -6.28 -7.05
CA PRO A 102 -7.07 -6.24 -8.35
C PRO A 102 -6.90 -7.56 -9.10
N ASP A 103 -7.71 -7.79 -10.14
CA ASP A 103 -7.57 -8.95 -11.01
C ASP A 103 -6.39 -8.82 -11.96
N ASP A 104 -6.09 -7.61 -12.39
CA ASP A 104 -4.99 -7.28 -13.31
C ASP A 104 -4.09 -6.21 -12.72
N VAL A 105 -2.78 -6.36 -12.98
CA VAL A 105 -1.75 -5.44 -12.50
C VAL A 105 -0.93 -4.98 -13.70
N LYS A 106 -0.90 -3.67 -13.95
CA LYS A 106 -0.16 -3.06 -15.04
C LYS A 106 0.97 -2.17 -14.53
N ASP A 107 2.17 -2.39 -15.04
CA ASP A 107 3.36 -1.55 -14.82
C ASP A 107 3.69 -1.27 -13.34
N ILE A 108 3.38 -2.22 -12.48
CA ILE A 108 3.66 -2.11 -11.03
C ILE A 108 4.73 -3.11 -10.61
N VAL A 109 4.62 -4.35 -11.11
CA VAL A 109 5.49 -5.46 -10.72
C VAL A 109 6.41 -5.80 -11.89
N LYS A 110 7.69 -6.03 -11.57
CA LYS A 110 8.69 -6.49 -12.53
C LYS A 110 8.52 -7.99 -12.76
N CYS A 111 8.60 -8.45 -14.01
CA CYS A 111 8.64 -9.88 -14.28
C CYS A 111 10.00 -10.44 -13.86
N PHE A 112 9.99 -11.54 -13.09
CA PHE A 112 11.24 -12.16 -12.64
C PHE A 112 12.00 -12.87 -13.73
N ASN A 113 11.36 -13.18 -14.87
CA ASN A 113 11.98 -13.84 -16.01
C ASN A 113 12.85 -12.85 -16.79
N PRO A 114 14.18 -12.97 -16.76
CA PRO A 114 15.05 -12.02 -17.46
C PRO A 114 14.86 -12.02 -18.98
N LYS A 115 14.29 -13.08 -19.54
CA LYS A 115 14.00 -13.21 -20.97
C LYS A 115 12.63 -12.71 -21.38
N CYS A 116 11.79 -12.27 -20.41
CA CYS A 116 10.50 -11.68 -20.74
C CYS A 116 10.68 -10.40 -21.55
N ILE A 117 9.81 -10.19 -22.55
CA ILE A 117 9.85 -8.99 -23.41
C ILE A 117 9.85 -7.70 -22.58
N THR A 118 9.19 -7.68 -21.44
CA THR A 118 9.13 -6.52 -20.56
C THR A 118 10.48 -6.17 -19.91
N ASN A 119 11.42 -7.11 -19.87
CA ASN A 119 12.78 -6.90 -19.38
C ASN A 119 13.80 -6.68 -20.50
N VAL A 120 13.42 -6.95 -21.72
CA VAL A 120 14.30 -6.83 -22.91
C VAL A 120 14.01 -5.52 -23.64
N GLU A 121 12.75 -5.12 -23.69
CA GLU A 121 12.29 -3.88 -24.33
C GLU A 121 11.53 -3.01 -23.33
N ASP A 122 11.31 -1.75 -23.70
CA ASP A 122 10.53 -0.81 -22.88
C ASP A 122 9.02 -1.05 -23.07
N VAL A 123 8.56 -2.16 -22.55
CA VAL A 123 7.16 -2.59 -22.58
C VAL A 123 6.65 -2.63 -21.13
N PRO A 124 5.52 -1.96 -20.82
CA PRO A 124 4.92 -2.04 -19.49
C PRO A 124 4.55 -3.47 -19.13
N THR A 125 4.82 -3.86 -17.89
CA THR A 125 4.43 -5.19 -17.41
C THR A 125 2.92 -5.30 -17.27
N ARG A 126 2.41 -6.51 -17.44
CA ARG A 126 1.01 -6.83 -17.24
C ARG A 126 0.90 -8.23 -16.68
N PHE A 127 0.20 -8.33 -15.55
CA PHE A 127 -0.02 -9.58 -14.84
C PHE A 127 -1.50 -9.82 -14.61
N HIS A 128 -1.88 -11.10 -14.57
CA HIS A 128 -3.17 -11.55 -14.09
C HIS A 128 -2.99 -12.15 -12.71
N VAL A 129 -3.79 -11.73 -11.75
CA VAL A 129 -3.76 -12.29 -10.41
C VAL A 129 -4.52 -13.61 -10.43
N ILE A 130 -3.80 -14.72 -10.32
CA ILE A 130 -4.40 -16.05 -10.37
C ILE A 130 -4.70 -16.63 -8.99
N ASP A 131 -4.11 -16.08 -7.94
CA ASP A 131 -4.36 -16.46 -6.55
C ASP A 131 -4.25 -15.21 -5.68
N LYS A 132 -5.39 -14.74 -5.16
CA LYS A 132 -5.44 -13.54 -4.31
C LYS A 132 -5.06 -13.83 -2.86
N VAL A 133 -5.20 -15.07 -2.42
CA VAL A 133 -4.90 -15.46 -1.03
C VAL A 133 -3.39 -15.57 -0.81
N ASN A 134 -2.70 -16.30 -1.68
CA ASN A 134 -1.25 -16.50 -1.61
C ASN A 134 -0.46 -15.51 -2.46
N LEU A 135 -1.16 -14.66 -3.17
CA LEU A 135 -0.65 -13.67 -4.12
C LEU A 135 0.29 -14.28 -5.15
N LYS A 136 -0.32 -14.80 -6.22
CA LYS A 136 0.40 -15.32 -7.38
C LYS A 136 -0.04 -14.56 -8.63
N LEU A 137 0.93 -14.07 -9.37
CA LEU A 137 0.75 -13.25 -10.56
C LEU A 137 1.27 -14.00 -11.79
N LYS A 138 0.45 -14.11 -12.82
CA LYS A 138 0.84 -14.71 -14.09
C LYS A 138 1.16 -13.61 -15.10
N CYS A 139 2.36 -13.61 -15.63
CA CYS A 139 2.76 -12.65 -16.66
C CYS A 139 1.94 -12.83 -17.93
N HIS A 140 1.40 -11.73 -18.44
CA HIS A 140 0.61 -11.73 -19.68
C HIS A 140 1.43 -12.19 -20.91
N TYR A 141 2.73 -11.85 -20.92
CA TYR A 141 3.61 -12.09 -22.08
C TYR A 141 4.31 -13.44 -22.03
N CYS A 142 5.06 -13.72 -20.95
CA CYS A 142 5.85 -14.96 -20.87
C CYS A 142 5.12 -16.10 -20.12
N GLU A 143 3.97 -15.80 -19.53
CA GLU A 143 3.10 -16.73 -18.80
C GLU A 143 3.73 -17.37 -17.55
N LYS A 144 4.92 -16.94 -17.12
CA LYS A 144 5.51 -17.40 -15.88
C LYS A 144 4.80 -16.79 -14.66
N ILE A 145 4.79 -17.53 -13.56
CA ILE A 145 4.11 -17.14 -12.33
C ILE A 145 5.12 -16.54 -11.36
N THR A 146 4.82 -15.33 -10.88
CA THR A 146 5.57 -14.65 -9.83
C THR A 146 4.81 -14.82 -8.52
N SER A 147 5.46 -15.38 -7.52
CA SER A 147 4.90 -15.51 -6.17
C SER A 147 5.31 -14.33 -5.30
N LYS A 148 4.58 -14.13 -4.19
CA LYS A 148 4.78 -12.99 -3.27
C LYS A 148 6.23 -12.85 -2.80
N ASN A 149 6.90 -13.96 -2.48
CA ASN A 149 8.25 -13.94 -1.91
C ASN A 149 9.35 -13.53 -2.90
N ILE A 150 9.08 -13.56 -4.20
CA ILE A 150 10.02 -13.15 -5.25
C ILE A 150 9.56 -11.91 -6.00
N MET A 151 8.48 -11.29 -5.56
CA MET A 151 7.91 -10.12 -6.21
C MET A 151 8.80 -8.89 -6.02
N GLU A 152 9.13 -8.25 -7.14
CA GLU A 152 9.83 -6.97 -7.17
C GLU A 152 8.95 -5.93 -7.85
N PHE A 153 9.01 -4.71 -7.35
CA PHE A 153 8.25 -3.59 -7.91
C PHE A 153 9.10 -2.78 -8.90
N ARG A 154 8.43 -2.19 -9.87
CA ARG A 154 9.03 -1.37 -10.92
C ARG A 154 9.10 0.08 -10.53
#